data_95dca83e850581f3aa493b6b9d3636e8
#
_entry.id   95dca83e850581f3aa493b6b9d3636e8
#
_cell.length_a   1.000
_cell.length_b   1.000
_cell.length_c   1.000
_cell.angle_alpha   90.00
_cell.angle_beta   90.00
_cell.angle_gamma   90.00
#
_symmetry.space_group_name_H-M   'P 1'
#
loop_
_entity.id
_entity.type
_entity.pdbx_description
1 polymer ?
#
loop_
_entity_poly.entity_id
_entity_poly.type
_entity_poly.pdbx_seq_one_letter_code
_entity_poly.pdbx_strand_id
1 'polypeptide(L)'
;MNMGGKNGLACTKAHAEIDGDIDIFHLPHLKVKKDLIGDLDGLYKQYQSIEPWLKSNSKSETKEIFQSKEDREKLDGAYECIMCACCSTSCPSYWWNGDKYLGPAVLLQAYRWIVDSRDEERESRLKKVADELKLYRCHTILNCTSACPKGLNPAKAIAEIKKMLATANI
;
A
#
# COMPACT_ATOMS: atom_id res chain seq x y z
N MET A 1 -2.62 -13.01 -8.05
CA MET A 1 -2.52 -13.59 -9.40
C MET A 1 -3.28 -12.71 -10.37
N ASN A 2 -2.97 -12.84 -11.66
CA ASN A 2 -3.79 -12.29 -12.74
C ASN A 2 -4.68 -13.42 -13.26
N MET A 3 -5.99 -13.19 -13.32
CA MET A 3 -6.99 -14.17 -13.74
C MET A 3 -7.93 -13.51 -14.75
N GLY A 4 -7.94 -14.02 -15.98
CA GLY A 4 -8.74 -13.42 -17.06
C GLY A 4 -8.44 -11.92 -17.27
N GLY A 5 -7.16 -11.52 -17.20
CA GLY A 5 -6.69 -10.15 -17.38
C GLY A 5 -6.84 -9.22 -16.17
N LYS A 6 -7.40 -9.68 -15.03
CA LYS A 6 -7.59 -8.89 -13.82
C LYS A 6 -6.71 -9.39 -12.68
N ASN A 7 -6.06 -8.45 -11.96
CA ASN A 7 -5.33 -8.79 -10.76
C ASN A 7 -6.30 -9.04 -9.60
N GLY A 8 -6.07 -10.08 -8.82
CA GLY A 8 -6.94 -10.44 -7.71
C GLY A 8 -6.37 -11.54 -6.83
N LEU A 9 -7.18 -11.96 -5.87
CA LEU A 9 -6.90 -13.09 -4.99
C LEU A 9 -7.61 -14.33 -5.54
N ALA A 10 -6.85 -15.39 -5.81
CA ALA A 10 -7.43 -16.64 -6.30
C ALA A 10 -8.42 -17.27 -5.29
N CYS A 11 -8.16 -17.11 -3.99
CA CYS A 11 -9.01 -17.64 -2.94
C CYS A 11 -10.37 -16.94 -2.80
N THR A 12 -10.55 -15.77 -3.41
CA THR A 12 -11.84 -15.04 -3.37
C THR A 12 -12.61 -15.11 -4.68
N LYS A 13 -12.03 -15.73 -5.72
CA LYS A 13 -12.70 -15.87 -7.01
C LYS A 13 -13.70 -17.02 -6.97
N ALA A 14 -14.98 -16.71 -7.06
CA ALA A 14 -16.04 -17.72 -7.05
C ALA A 14 -16.01 -18.53 -8.36
N HIS A 15 -16.12 -19.86 -8.26
CA HIS A 15 -16.16 -20.76 -9.42
C HIS A 15 -17.34 -20.42 -10.36
N ALA A 16 -18.49 -20.05 -9.81
CA ALA A 16 -19.68 -19.66 -10.56
C ALA A 16 -19.50 -18.39 -11.43
N GLU A 17 -18.45 -17.59 -11.18
CA GLU A 17 -18.09 -16.42 -11.99
C GLU A 17 -17.18 -16.77 -13.17
N ILE A 18 -16.84 -18.05 -13.34
CA ILE A 18 -15.98 -18.56 -14.40
C ILE A 18 -16.85 -19.27 -15.42
N ASP A 19 -16.95 -18.70 -16.59
CA ASP A 19 -17.60 -19.32 -17.74
C ASP A 19 -16.51 -19.87 -18.68
N GLY A 20 -16.45 -21.22 -18.79
CA GLY A 20 -15.42 -21.91 -19.56
C GLY A 20 -14.02 -21.90 -18.90
N ASP A 21 -12.98 -21.92 -19.72
CA ASP A 21 -11.58 -21.92 -19.29
C ASP A 21 -11.13 -20.53 -18.86
N ILE A 22 -10.30 -20.46 -17.83
CA ILE A 22 -9.71 -19.21 -17.37
C ILE A 22 -8.18 -19.30 -17.37
N ASP A 23 -7.56 -18.33 -18.01
CA ASP A 23 -6.11 -18.17 -17.96
C ASP A 23 -5.65 -17.58 -16.62
N ILE A 24 -4.71 -18.25 -15.97
CA ILE A 24 -4.14 -17.82 -14.72
C ILE A 24 -2.65 -17.54 -14.89
N PHE A 25 -2.25 -16.31 -14.59
CA PHE A 25 -0.87 -15.86 -14.66
C PHE A 25 -0.39 -15.36 -13.29
N HIS A 26 0.93 -15.24 -13.13
CA HIS A 26 1.51 -14.47 -12.02
C HIS A 26 1.07 -13.00 -12.11
N LEU A 27 1.28 -12.22 -11.04
CA LEU A 27 1.05 -10.77 -11.09
C LEU A 27 1.95 -10.13 -12.15
N PRO A 28 1.40 -9.25 -13.02
CA PRO A 28 2.14 -8.67 -14.14
C PRO A 28 3.29 -7.77 -13.65
N HIS A 29 4.29 -7.56 -14.52
CA HIS A 29 5.44 -6.69 -14.28
C HIS A 29 6.33 -7.06 -13.08
N LEU A 30 6.21 -8.29 -12.57
CA LEU A 30 7.14 -8.87 -11.62
C LEU A 30 8.06 -9.87 -12.32
N LYS A 31 9.30 -9.98 -11.86
CA LYS A 31 10.16 -11.10 -12.26
C LYS A 31 9.54 -12.40 -11.73
N VAL A 32 9.56 -13.45 -12.54
CA VAL A 32 9.05 -14.76 -12.13
C VAL A 32 10.18 -15.52 -11.43
N LYS A 33 9.93 -15.97 -10.21
CA LYS A 33 10.82 -16.90 -9.49
C LYS A 33 10.56 -18.33 -9.93
N LYS A 34 9.28 -18.71 -9.99
CA LYS A 34 8.84 -20.04 -10.42
C LYS A 34 7.35 -20.05 -10.70
N ASP A 35 6.92 -20.57 -11.81
CA ASP A 35 5.51 -20.76 -12.20
C ASP A 35 4.66 -19.48 -11.97
N LEU A 36 3.70 -19.51 -11.05
CA LEU A 36 2.84 -18.39 -10.67
C LEU A 36 3.45 -17.48 -9.59
N ILE A 37 4.67 -17.77 -9.12
CA ILE A 37 5.32 -17.03 -8.04
C ILE A 37 6.15 -15.89 -8.62
N GLY A 38 5.66 -14.66 -8.46
CA GLY A 38 6.39 -13.44 -8.77
C GLY A 38 7.37 -13.06 -7.64
N ASP A 39 8.41 -12.33 -8.02
CA ASP A 39 9.40 -11.79 -7.07
C ASP A 39 8.85 -10.54 -6.37
N LEU A 40 8.60 -10.64 -5.08
CA LEU A 40 8.14 -9.54 -4.22
C LEU A 40 9.25 -8.94 -3.33
N ASP A 41 10.51 -9.36 -3.48
CA ASP A 41 11.60 -8.89 -2.63
C ASP A 41 11.78 -7.38 -2.69
N GLY A 42 11.60 -6.78 -3.87
CA GLY A 42 11.61 -5.32 -4.05
C GLY A 42 10.52 -4.62 -3.27
N LEU A 43 9.29 -5.15 -3.34
CA LEU A 43 8.14 -4.62 -2.60
C LEU A 43 8.38 -4.68 -1.08
N TYR A 44 8.88 -5.79 -0.57
CA TYR A 44 9.15 -5.93 0.87
C TYR A 44 10.31 -5.06 1.35
N LYS A 45 11.35 -4.84 0.53
CA LYS A 45 12.41 -3.86 0.84
C LYS A 45 11.85 -2.44 0.93
N GLN A 46 10.98 -2.06 0.00
CA GLN A 46 10.30 -0.76 0.04
C GLN A 46 9.37 -0.65 1.26
N TYR A 47 8.64 -1.71 1.59
CA TYR A 47 7.81 -1.76 2.79
C TYR A 47 8.65 -1.61 4.07
N GLN A 48 9.77 -2.29 4.16
CA GLN A 48 10.71 -2.15 5.29
C GLN A 48 11.23 -0.71 5.41
N SER A 49 11.45 -0.01 4.29
CA SER A 49 12.01 1.34 4.27
C SER A 49 11.10 2.40 4.92
N ILE A 50 9.79 2.16 4.97
CA ILE A 50 8.84 3.04 5.65
C ILE A 50 8.70 2.74 7.15
N GLU A 51 9.43 1.75 7.66
CA GLU A 51 9.43 1.36 9.08
C GLU A 51 8.01 1.08 9.60
N PRO A 52 7.36 0.01 9.10
CA PRO A 52 5.94 -0.25 9.35
C PRO A 52 5.68 -0.84 10.74
N TRP A 53 6.09 -0.14 11.78
CA TRP A 53 5.88 -0.46 13.19
C TRP A 53 5.66 0.81 14.00
N LEU A 54 4.97 0.69 15.11
CA LEU A 54 4.69 1.80 16.01
C LEU A 54 5.98 2.35 16.60
N LYS A 55 6.13 3.67 16.56
CA LYS A 55 7.21 4.41 17.23
C LYS A 55 6.61 5.32 18.27
N SER A 56 6.77 4.94 19.53
CA SER A 56 6.35 5.73 20.67
C SER A 56 7.45 5.72 21.72
N ASN A 57 7.80 6.90 22.23
CA ASN A 57 8.71 7.09 23.33
C ASN A 57 7.99 7.01 24.68
N SER A 58 6.64 7.03 24.66
CA SER A 58 5.86 6.91 25.89
C SER A 58 6.07 5.51 26.46
N LYS A 59 6.92 5.43 27.49
CA LYS A 59 6.97 4.29 28.41
C LYS A 59 5.65 4.31 29.17
N SER A 60 4.61 3.75 28.57
CA SER A 60 3.38 3.50 29.29
C SER A 60 3.72 2.48 30.39
N GLU A 61 3.73 2.91 31.64
CA GLU A 61 3.77 2.01 32.78
C GLU A 61 2.51 1.12 32.81
N THR A 62 1.46 1.55 32.11
CA THR A 62 0.26 0.81 31.83
C THR A 62 0.44 0.00 30.54
N LYS A 63 -0.14 -1.18 30.48
CA LYS A 63 0.04 -2.18 29.41
C LYS A 63 -0.55 -1.77 28.07
N GLU A 64 -1.20 -0.61 27.94
CA GLU A 64 -1.95 -0.20 26.75
C GLU A 64 -1.73 1.30 26.43
N ILE A 65 -1.57 1.61 25.14
CA ILE A 65 -1.57 2.98 24.63
C ILE A 65 -2.98 3.28 24.15
N PHE A 66 -3.68 4.17 24.85
CA PHE A 66 -5.06 4.52 24.54
C PHE A 66 -5.18 5.30 23.21
N GLN A 67 -6.27 5.05 22.50
CA GLN A 67 -6.63 5.74 21.28
C GLN A 67 -8.12 6.07 21.31
N SER A 68 -8.53 7.27 20.87
CA SER A 68 -9.94 7.61 20.75
C SER A 68 -10.60 6.82 19.62
N LYS A 69 -11.93 6.69 19.64
CA LYS A 69 -12.69 6.04 18.55
C LYS A 69 -12.51 6.80 17.25
N GLU A 70 -12.54 8.10 17.28
CA GLU A 70 -12.36 9.00 16.14
C GLU A 70 -10.98 8.86 15.51
N ASP A 71 -9.93 8.70 16.32
CA ASP A 71 -8.57 8.45 15.83
C ASP A 71 -8.42 7.03 15.26
N ARG A 72 -9.09 6.06 15.87
CA ARG A 72 -9.10 4.69 15.36
C ARG A 72 -9.78 4.60 13.99
N GLU A 73 -10.89 5.33 13.79
CA GLU A 73 -11.61 5.38 12.51
C GLU A 73 -10.76 5.94 11.36
N LYS A 74 -9.77 6.81 11.64
CA LYS A 74 -8.82 7.29 10.63
C LYS A 74 -7.96 6.20 10.00
N LEU A 75 -7.83 5.06 10.66
CA LEU A 75 -7.08 3.90 10.16
C LEU A 75 -7.91 3.02 9.23
N ASP A 76 -9.25 3.18 9.21
CA ASP A 76 -10.14 2.40 8.38
C ASP A 76 -9.85 2.66 6.89
N GLY A 77 -9.84 1.60 6.11
CA GLY A 77 -9.42 1.66 4.71
C GLY A 77 -7.89 1.62 4.50
N ALA A 78 -7.10 1.55 5.57
CA ALA A 78 -5.65 1.44 5.48
C ALA A 78 -5.10 0.18 6.19
N TYR A 79 -5.54 -0.10 7.42
CA TYR A 79 -5.03 -1.25 8.19
C TYR A 79 -5.46 -2.60 7.62
N GLU A 80 -6.54 -2.67 6.85
CA GLU A 80 -7.05 -3.89 6.23
C GLU A 80 -6.21 -4.37 5.03
N CYS A 81 -5.20 -3.60 4.65
CA CYS A 81 -4.32 -3.96 3.55
C CYS A 81 -3.53 -5.23 3.87
N ILE A 82 -3.66 -6.23 3.00
CA ILE A 82 -2.99 -7.54 3.12
C ILE A 82 -1.69 -7.63 2.31
N MET A 83 -1.17 -6.52 1.79
CA MET A 83 0.07 -6.46 1.01
C MET A 83 0.12 -7.44 -0.18
N CYS A 84 -1.01 -7.70 -0.83
CA CYS A 84 -1.12 -8.65 -1.95
C CYS A 84 -0.47 -8.18 -3.26
N ALA A 85 0.02 -6.95 -3.34
CA ALA A 85 0.65 -6.30 -4.49
C ALA A 85 -0.25 -6.09 -5.73
N CYS A 86 -1.53 -6.45 -5.72
CA CYS A 86 -2.43 -6.26 -6.87
C CYS A 86 -2.47 -4.80 -7.35
N CYS A 87 -2.49 -3.84 -6.42
CA CYS A 87 -2.50 -2.40 -6.72
C CYS A 87 -1.16 -1.91 -7.29
N SER A 88 -0.03 -2.37 -6.75
CA SER A 88 1.31 -1.98 -7.23
C SER A 88 1.57 -2.52 -8.62
N THR A 89 1.22 -3.78 -8.88
CA THR A 89 1.39 -4.41 -10.19
C THR A 89 0.37 -3.95 -11.24
N SER A 90 -0.67 -3.22 -10.86
CA SER A 90 -1.61 -2.56 -11.77
C SER A 90 -1.25 -1.09 -12.05
N CYS A 91 -0.20 -0.56 -11.41
CA CYS A 91 0.18 0.85 -11.51
C CYS A 91 1.23 1.06 -12.59
N PRO A 92 0.94 1.79 -13.70
CA PRO A 92 1.92 2.06 -14.74
C PRO A 92 3.18 2.77 -14.23
N SER A 93 3.03 3.70 -13.29
CA SER A 93 4.17 4.38 -12.67
C SER A 93 5.09 3.40 -11.93
N TYR A 94 4.54 2.36 -11.31
CA TYR A 94 5.32 1.33 -10.64
C TYR A 94 6.02 0.39 -11.62
N TRP A 95 5.40 0.10 -12.78
CA TRP A 95 6.03 -0.73 -13.82
C TRP A 95 7.36 -0.14 -14.30
N TRP A 96 7.40 1.18 -14.51
CA TRP A 96 8.55 1.87 -15.08
C TRP A 96 9.57 2.35 -14.04
N ASN A 97 9.14 2.56 -12.81
CA ASN A 97 9.96 3.14 -11.73
C ASN A 97 9.89 2.30 -10.44
N GLY A 98 9.69 1.00 -10.53
CA GLY A 98 9.52 0.12 -9.36
C GLY A 98 10.74 0.01 -8.45
N ASP A 99 11.89 0.49 -8.90
CA ASP A 99 13.12 0.60 -8.12
C ASP A 99 13.12 1.80 -7.15
N LYS A 100 12.42 2.88 -7.49
CA LYS A 100 12.41 4.16 -6.74
C LYS A 100 11.04 4.54 -6.21
N TYR A 101 9.99 4.37 -7.01
CA TYR A 101 8.63 4.67 -6.61
C TYR A 101 8.12 3.62 -5.63
N LEU A 102 7.70 4.07 -4.44
CA LEU A 102 7.21 3.17 -3.39
C LEU A 102 5.95 2.39 -3.78
N GLY A 103 5.19 2.91 -4.73
CA GLY A 103 3.97 2.27 -5.19
C GLY A 103 2.78 2.39 -4.24
N PRO A 104 1.58 2.08 -4.75
CA PRO A 104 0.36 2.32 -3.98
C PRO A 104 0.22 1.45 -2.73
N ALA A 105 0.72 0.21 -2.72
CA ALA A 105 0.63 -0.65 -1.54
C ALA A 105 1.46 -0.10 -0.37
N VAL A 106 2.72 0.26 -0.64
CA VAL A 106 3.63 0.76 0.39
C VAL A 106 3.21 2.16 0.86
N LEU A 107 2.73 3.03 -0.05
CA LEU A 107 2.24 4.35 0.31
C LEU A 107 0.94 4.31 1.12
N LEU A 108 0.04 3.33 0.86
CA LEU A 108 -1.12 3.10 1.72
C LEU A 108 -0.70 2.72 3.15
N GLN A 109 0.30 1.86 3.27
CA GLN A 109 0.84 1.48 4.58
C GLN A 109 1.60 2.64 5.24
N ALA A 110 2.33 3.47 4.48
CA ALA A 110 2.94 4.68 5.02
C ALA A 110 1.88 5.62 5.59
N TYR A 111 0.78 5.86 4.85
CA TYR A 111 -0.35 6.65 5.33
C TYR A 111 -0.92 6.12 6.64
N ARG A 112 -1.13 4.82 6.73
CA ARG A 112 -1.63 4.17 7.94
C ARG A 112 -0.80 4.53 9.18
N TRP A 113 0.53 4.56 9.07
CA TRP A 113 1.41 4.91 10.18
C TRP A 113 1.50 6.42 10.43
N ILE A 114 1.38 7.24 9.39
CA ILE A 114 1.39 8.71 9.50
C ILE A 114 0.16 9.24 10.24
N VAL A 115 -1.00 8.57 10.11
CA VAL A 115 -2.26 9.00 10.73
C VAL A 115 -2.56 8.32 12.07
N ASP A 116 -1.73 7.36 12.49
CA ASP A 116 -1.91 6.70 13.79
C ASP A 116 -1.56 7.67 14.92
N SER A 117 -2.54 8.04 15.73
CA SER A 117 -2.37 9.00 16.84
C SER A 117 -1.43 8.53 17.94
N ARG A 118 -1.13 7.24 17.96
CA ARG A 118 -0.18 6.63 18.92
C ARG A 118 1.27 6.72 18.46
N ASP A 119 1.50 7.05 17.18
CA ASP A 119 2.83 7.19 16.60
C ASP A 119 3.34 8.62 16.77
N GLU A 120 4.51 8.78 17.38
CA GLU A 120 5.11 10.08 17.69
C GLU A 120 6.05 10.57 16.57
N GLU A 121 6.33 9.74 15.55
CA GLU A 121 7.29 10.02 14.49
C GLU A 121 6.64 10.49 13.16
N ARG A 122 5.48 11.10 13.24
CA ARG A 122 4.70 11.52 12.05
C ARG A 122 5.51 12.37 11.07
N GLU A 123 6.23 13.39 11.57
CA GLU A 123 7.04 14.28 10.72
C GLU A 123 8.20 13.54 10.06
N SER A 124 8.89 12.70 10.80
CA SER A 124 9.98 11.87 10.30
C SER A 124 9.48 10.94 9.19
N ARG A 125 8.29 10.34 9.36
CA ARG A 125 7.65 9.50 8.33
C ARG A 125 7.28 10.29 7.08
N LEU A 126 6.73 11.49 7.23
CA LEU A 126 6.43 12.38 6.11
C LEU A 126 7.71 12.73 5.33
N LYS A 127 8.80 13.11 6.03
CA LYS A 127 10.10 13.39 5.39
C LYS A 127 10.66 12.19 4.61
N LYS A 128 10.50 10.98 5.11
CA LYS A 128 10.98 9.75 4.44
C LYS A 128 10.29 9.48 3.12
N VAL A 129 9.02 9.85 2.97
CA VAL A 129 8.25 9.66 1.75
C VAL A 129 8.23 10.91 0.86
N ALA A 130 8.64 12.07 1.37
CA ALA A 130 8.67 13.37 0.68
C ALA A 130 9.78 13.47 -0.37
N ASP A 131 9.83 12.52 -1.27
CA ASP A 131 10.82 12.43 -2.33
C ASP A 131 10.11 12.43 -3.68
N GLU A 132 10.69 13.13 -4.66
CA GLU A 132 10.12 13.30 -6.00
C GLU A 132 9.83 11.95 -6.68
N LEU A 133 10.71 10.99 -6.51
CA LEU A 133 10.57 9.68 -7.13
C LEU A 133 9.73 8.72 -6.26
N LYS A 134 9.85 8.80 -4.93
CA LYS A 134 9.14 7.90 -4.02
C LYS A 134 7.63 8.13 -3.99
N LEU A 135 7.19 9.39 -3.97
CA LEU A 135 5.77 9.76 -3.82
C LEU A 135 5.17 10.36 -5.09
N TYR A 136 5.85 11.35 -5.68
CA TYR A 136 5.25 12.19 -6.72
C TYR A 136 5.18 11.55 -8.11
N ARG A 137 5.70 10.32 -8.26
CA ARG A 137 5.44 9.49 -9.46
C ARG A 137 4.00 8.98 -9.53
N CYS A 138 3.19 9.20 -8.50
CA CYS A 138 1.76 8.96 -8.58
C CYS A 138 1.07 10.03 -9.44
N HIS A 139 0.50 9.62 -10.57
CA HIS A 139 -0.26 10.46 -11.50
C HIS A 139 -1.78 10.30 -11.36
N THR A 140 -2.25 9.67 -10.29
CA THR A 140 -3.68 9.51 -9.96
C THR A 140 -4.46 8.78 -11.06
N ILE A 141 -3.88 7.72 -11.63
CA ILE A 141 -4.50 6.91 -12.71
C ILE A 141 -5.66 6.04 -12.17
N LEU A 142 -5.71 5.79 -10.85
CA LEU A 142 -6.74 5.05 -10.10
C LEU A 142 -6.78 3.52 -10.33
N ASN A 143 -5.93 2.96 -11.18
CA ASN A 143 -5.85 1.50 -11.37
C ASN A 143 -5.65 0.75 -10.05
N CYS A 144 -4.89 1.34 -9.11
CA CYS A 144 -4.64 0.76 -7.79
C CYS A 144 -5.91 0.58 -6.96
N THR A 145 -6.85 1.50 -7.06
CA THR A 145 -8.14 1.41 -6.37
C THR A 145 -9.03 0.35 -7.01
N SER A 146 -9.09 0.33 -8.35
CA SER A 146 -9.90 -0.65 -9.10
C SER A 146 -9.38 -2.09 -8.93
N ALA A 147 -8.07 -2.26 -8.79
CA ALA A 147 -7.44 -3.58 -8.66
C ALA A 147 -7.40 -4.11 -7.22
N CYS A 148 -7.85 -3.34 -6.22
CA CYS A 148 -7.77 -3.77 -4.84
C CYS A 148 -8.84 -4.81 -4.50
N PRO A 149 -8.46 -6.07 -4.17
CA PRO A 149 -9.43 -7.12 -3.84
C PRO A 149 -10.12 -6.90 -2.49
N LYS A 150 -9.61 -5.97 -1.67
CA LYS A 150 -10.21 -5.56 -0.39
C LYS A 150 -11.06 -4.30 -0.50
N GLY A 151 -11.24 -3.73 -1.71
CA GLY A 151 -11.99 -2.50 -1.93
C GLY A 151 -11.38 -1.25 -1.30
N LEU A 152 -10.08 -1.26 -0.99
CA LEU A 152 -9.39 -0.12 -0.40
C LEU A 152 -9.08 0.95 -1.45
N ASN A 153 -8.77 2.17 -0.97
CA ASN A 153 -8.44 3.30 -1.85
C ASN A 153 -7.01 3.82 -1.63
N PRO A 154 -5.99 3.18 -2.22
CA PRO A 154 -4.61 3.65 -2.11
C PRO A 154 -4.40 5.05 -2.71
N ALA A 155 -5.15 5.41 -3.75
CA ALA A 155 -5.03 6.71 -4.39
C ALA A 155 -5.44 7.86 -3.44
N LYS A 156 -6.51 7.67 -2.63
CA LYS A 156 -6.91 8.60 -1.59
C LYS A 156 -5.82 8.76 -0.54
N ALA A 157 -5.26 7.67 -0.07
CA ALA A 157 -4.17 7.71 0.92
C ALA A 157 -2.95 8.49 0.40
N ILE A 158 -2.55 8.29 -0.85
CA ILE A 158 -1.46 9.04 -1.49
C ILE A 158 -1.80 10.53 -1.60
N ALA A 159 -3.04 10.88 -1.96
CA ALA A 159 -3.49 12.27 -2.04
C ALA A 159 -3.43 12.94 -0.66
N GLU A 160 -3.84 12.26 0.39
CA GLU A 160 -3.76 12.79 1.77
C GLU A 160 -2.31 12.98 2.23
N ILE A 161 -1.38 12.06 1.91
CA ILE A 161 0.05 12.28 2.17
C ILE A 161 0.55 13.55 1.47
N LYS A 162 0.23 13.72 0.18
CA LYS A 162 0.63 14.92 -0.58
C LYS A 162 0.05 16.20 0.03
N LYS A 163 -1.21 16.18 0.46
CA LYS A 163 -1.84 17.29 1.16
C LYS A 163 -1.15 17.62 2.48
N MET A 164 -0.84 16.61 3.28
CA MET A 164 -0.11 16.81 4.54
C MET A 164 1.26 17.45 4.31
N LEU A 165 2.00 17.01 3.29
CA LEU A 165 3.30 17.61 2.94
C LEU A 165 3.16 19.06 2.49
N ALA A 166 2.13 19.41 1.72
CA ALA A 166 1.88 20.77 1.28
C ALA A 166 1.52 21.74 2.44
N THR A 167 0.92 21.22 3.52
CA THR A 167 0.53 22.01 4.69
C THR A 167 1.58 22.04 5.81
N ALA A 168 2.51 21.09 5.81
CA ALA A 168 3.48 20.91 6.91
C ALA A 168 4.74 21.80 6.80
N ASN A 169 4.89 22.62 5.76
CA ASN A 169 6.11 23.44 5.52
C ASN A 169 7.43 22.63 5.67
N ILE A 170 7.43 21.37 5.22
CA ILE A 170 8.54 20.40 5.36
C ILE A 170 9.32 20.34 4.04
#